data_748fde1920a4f1eae5029c45914857ef
#
_entry.id   748fde1920a4f1eae5029c45914857ef
#
_cell.length_a   1.000
_cell.length_b   1.000
_cell.length_c   1.000
_cell.angle_alpha   90.00
_cell.angle_beta   90.00
_cell.angle_gamma   90.00
#
_symmetry.space_group_name_H-M   'P 1'
#
loop_
_entity.id
_entity.type
_entity.pdbx_description
1 polymer ?
#
loop_
_entity_poly.entity_id
_entity_poly.type
_entity_poly.pdbx_seq_one_letter_code
_entity_poly.pdbx_strand_id
1 'polypeptide(L)'
;MKSVFFKMKKIIIGITDCSKYNNYEQWIRNEPDVEVIRLSYHVNNVSDLQKCHGILLTGGQDVHPRWYNKPDNIALCEQGNIDEKRDEFEWKVLEYSQRDKLPVLGICRGLQIANIFFGGTLIPDIPATGKPDHSKLNGIDRYHNVSVKENSLLFQMVGAKNGEVNSAHHQSADIIGKELIVNSISDDGIIEGLEREQTQHDPFLVLVQWHPERMSNLESVFSKNIKLRFLKEVRKNVEC
;
A
#
# COMPACT_ATOMS: atom_id res chain seq x y z
N MET A 1 -14.04 -43.28 -5.49
CA MET A 1 -14.24 -41.83 -5.77
C MET A 1 -12.88 -41.19 -6.09
N LYS A 2 -12.62 -40.83 -7.35
CA LYS A 2 -11.41 -40.08 -7.71
C LYS A 2 -11.61 -38.65 -7.26
N SER A 3 -10.88 -38.21 -6.24
CA SER A 3 -10.79 -36.80 -5.84
C SER A 3 -10.24 -36.02 -7.04
N VAL A 4 -11.08 -35.21 -7.66
CA VAL A 4 -10.65 -34.26 -8.67
C VAL A 4 -10.00 -33.11 -7.89
N PHE A 5 -8.68 -33.17 -7.73
CA PHE A 5 -7.91 -32.02 -7.28
C PHE A 5 -7.99 -30.97 -8.40
N PHE A 6 -8.86 -30.00 -8.26
CA PHE A 6 -8.76 -28.77 -9.04
C PHE A 6 -7.43 -28.12 -8.68
N LYS A 7 -6.47 -28.21 -9.59
CA LYS A 7 -5.19 -27.50 -9.46
C LYS A 7 -5.50 -26.01 -9.53
N MET A 8 -5.52 -25.33 -8.39
CA MET A 8 -5.71 -23.88 -8.38
C MET A 8 -4.67 -23.23 -9.28
N LYS A 9 -5.11 -22.34 -10.17
CA LYS A 9 -4.22 -21.58 -11.05
C LYS A 9 -3.37 -20.67 -10.17
N LYS A 10 -2.05 -20.75 -10.34
CA LYS A 10 -1.13 -19.90 -9.58
C LYS A 10 -1.29 -18.45 -9.98
N ILE A 11 -1.27 -17.57 -9.00
CA ILE A 11 -1.23 -16.12 -9.17
C ILE A 11 0.16 -15.60 -8.83
N ILE A 12 0.60 -14.56 -9.54
CA ILE A 12 1.92 -13.96 -9.36
C ILE A 12 1.74 -12.53 -8.88
N ILE A 13 2.29 -12.23 -7.70
CA ILE A 13 2.27 -10.90 -7.11
C ILE A 13 3.63 -10.23 -7.30
N GLY A 14 3.64 -9.08 -7.98
CA GLY A 14 4.80 -8.21 -8.00
C GLY A 14 4.89 -7.41 -6.71
N ILE A 15 5.97 -7.55 -5.95
CA ILE A 15 6.21 -6.79 -4.72
C ILE A 15 7.36 -5.83 -4.96
N THR A 16 7.14 -4.51 -4.77
CA THR A 16 8.23 -3.53 -4.91
C THR A 16 9.29 -3.69 -3.83
N ASP A 17 10.54 -3.45 -4.20
CA ASP A 17 11.70 -3.67 -3.35
C ASP A 17 11.79 -2.63 -2.22
N CYS A 18 12.21 -3.07 -1.04
CA CYS A 18 12.49 -2.22 0.11
C CYS A 18 13.40 -2.92 1.12
N SER A 19 13.91 -2.17 2.10
CA SER A 19 14.77 -2.71 3.19
C SER A 19 14.09 -3.79 4.04
N LYS A 20 12.76 -3.82 4.11
CA LYS A 20 11.95 -4.80 4.87
C LYS A 20 11.16 -5.75 3.97
N TYR A 21 11.61 -5.96 2.74
CA TYR A 21 10.96 -6.79 1.72
C TYR A 21 10.47 -8.13 2.25
N ASN A 22 11.26 -8.82 3.07
CA ASN A 22 10.92 -10.16 3.58
C ASN A 22 9.62 -10.19 4.39
N ASN A 23 9.23 -9.11 5.06
CA ASN A 23 7.97 -9.07 5.82
C ASN A 23 6.77 -9.18 4.86
N TYR A 24 6.81 -8.44 3.75
CA TYR A 24 5.77 -8.42 2.73
C TYR A 24 5.68 -9.78 2.01
N GLU A 25 6.84 -10.32 1.62
CA GLU A 25 6.92 -11.61 0.96
C GLU A 25 6.36 -12.73 1.84
N GLN A 26 6.78 -12.83 3.11
CA GLN A 26 6.28 -13.82 4.04
C GLN A 26 4.78 -13.70 4.27
N TRP A 27 4.29 -12.46 4.44
CA TRP A 27 2.88 -12.20 4.66
C TRP A 27 2.01 -12.66 3.49
N ILE A 28 2.44 -12.41 2.24
CA ILE A 28 1.70 -12.79 1.03
C ILE A 28 1.84 -14.28 0.70
N ARG A 29 3.04 -14.87 0.85
CA ARG A 29 3.32 -16.28 0.47
C ARG A 29 2.66 -17.33 1.36
N ASN A 30 2.03 -16.96 2.46
CA ASN A 30 1.30 -17.92 3.29
C ASN A 30 0.10 -18.57 2.58
N GLU A 31 -0.22 -18.16 1.36
CA GLU A 31 -1.26 -18.76 0.51
C GLU A 31 -0.62 -19.69 -0.52
N PRO A 32 -1.10 -20.94 -0.68
CA PRO A 32 -0.39 -22.00 -1.44
C PRO A 32 -0.36 -21.79 -2.95
N ASP A 33 -1.25 -20.96 -3.49
CA ASP A 33 -1.35 -20.62 -4.92
C ASP A 33 -0.61 -19.32 -5.28
N VAL A 34 0.09 -18.69 -4.32
CA VAL A 34 0.78 -17.42 -4.54
C VAL A 34 2.25 -17.62 -4.85
N GLU A 35 2.68 -17.10 -5.99
CA GLU A 35 4.08 -16.86 -6.34
C GLU A 35 4.39 -15.36 -6.28
N VAL A 36 5.65 -15.02 -6.04
CA VAL A 36 6.08 -13.64 -5.87
C VAL A 36 7.23 -13.32 -6.81
N ILE A 37 7.17 -12.14 -7.42
CA ILE A 37 8.28 -11.51 -8.14
C ILE A 37 8.70 -10.26 -7.37
N ARG A 38 9.98 -10.18 -6.99
CA ARG A 38 10.57 -8.97 -6.44
C ARG A 38 10.82 -7.97 -7.56
N LEU A 39 10.08 -6.87 -7.54
CA LEU A 39 10.25 -5.76 -8.47
C LEU A 39 11.25 -4.76 -7.88
N SER A 40 12.50 -4.81 -8.37
CA SER A 40 13.61 -4.09 -7.75
C SER A 40 14.15 -3.00 -8.66
N TYR A 41 14.18 -1.78 -8.14
CA TYR A 41 14.80 -0.63 -8.78
C TYR A 41 16.34 -0.75 -8.85
N HIS A 42 16.96 -1.57 -8.02
CA HIS A 42 18.41 -1.83 -8.06
C HIS A 42 18.84 -2.56 -9.34
N VAL A 43 18.01 -3.52 -9.81
CA VAL A 43 18.25 -4.27 -11.05
C VAL A 43 17.36 -3.81 -12.19
N ASN A 44 16.47 -2.86 -11.93
CA ASN A 44 15.55 -2.24 -12.90
C ASN A 44 14.77 -3.26 -13.75
N ASN A 45 14.21 -4.28 -13.10
CA ASN A 45 13.47 -5.36 -13.76
C ASN A 45 11.99 -5.03 -14.03
N VAL A 46 11.70 -3.81 -14.47
CA VAL A 46 10.32 -3.34 -14.77
C VAL A 46 9.61 -4.23 -15.80
N SER A 47 10.36 -4.89 -16.69
CA SER A 47 9.83 -5.85 -17.67
C SER A 47 9.15 -7.06 -17.04
N ASP A 48 9.49 -7.41 -15.79
CA ASP A 48 8.85 -8.52 -15.08
C ASP A 48 7.39 -8.23 -14.69
N LEU A 49 6.94 -6.97 -14.78
CA LEU A 49 5.54 -6.58 -14.58
C LEU A 49 4.58 -7.36 -15.49
N GLN A 50 4.99 -7.68 -16.71
CA GLN A 50 4.19 -8.48 -17.67
C GLN A 50 3.85 -9.89 -17.16
N LYS A 51 4.53 -10.38 -16.13
CA LYS A 51 4.30 -11.68 -15.50
C LYS A 51 3.37 -11.57 -14.28
N CYS A 52 3.17 -10.35 -13.78
CA CYS A 52 2.43 -10.10 -12.55
C CYS A 52 0.92 -10.03 -12.80
N HIS A 53 0.15 -10.57 -11.88
CA HIS A 53 -1.31 -10.53 -11.89
C HIS A 53 -1.88 -9.51 -10.89
N GLY A 54 -1.05 -8.99 -9.99
CA GLY A 54 -1.35 -7.94 -9.02
C GLY A 54 -0.08 -7.35 -8.44
N ILE A 55 -0.17 -6.16 -7.88
CA ILE A 55 0.97 -5.38 -7.37
C ILE A 55 0.80 -5.06 -5.89
N LEU A 56 1.86 -5.28 -5.11
CA LEU A 56 2.01 -4.83 -3.74
C LEU A 56 3.10 -3.76 -3.69
N LEU A 57 2.71 -2.49 -3.48
CA LEU A 57 3.62 -1.39 -3.23
C LEU A 57 4.00 -1.37 -1.75
N THR A 58 5.29 -1.44 -1.46
CA THR A 58 5.81 -1.57 -0.10
C THR A 58 6.05 -0.23 0.59
N GLY A 59 6.18 -0.25 1.91
CA GLY A 59 6.66 0.87 2.71
C GLY A 59 8.14 1.19 2.51
N GLY A 60 8.64 2.21 3.17
CA GLY A 60 10.07 2.58 3.12
C GLY A 60 10.31 4.07 3.21
N GLN A 61 11.31 4.53 2.48
CA GLN A 61 11.85 5.89 2.48
C GLN A 61 10.82 6.94 2.03
N ASP A 62 11.14 8.20 2.29
CA ASP A 62 10.34 9.34 1.84
C ASP A 62 10.31 9.43 0.32
N VAL A 63 9.17 9.84 -0.23
CA VAL A 63 9.07 10.20 -1.65
C VAL A 63 9.62 11.59 -1.86
N HIS A 64 10.45 11.78 -2.88
CA HIS A 64 11.06 13.10 -3.15
C HIS A 64 9.98 14.15 -3.44
N PRO A 65 9.98 15.32 -2.73
CA PRO A 65 8.93 16.32 -2.82
C PRO A 65 8.73 16.94 -4.21
N ARG A 66 9.68 16.79 -5.13
CA ARG A 66 9.51 17.22 -6.53
C ARG A 66 8.32 16.53 -7.21
N TRP A 67 7.99 15.28 -6.82
CA TRP A 67 6.92 14.50 -7.41
C TRP A 67 5.52 15.06 -7.11
N TYR A 68 5.38 15.86 -6.04
CA TYR A 68 4.14 16.55 -5.71
C TYR A 68 4.27 18.09 -5.74
N ASN A 69 5.24 18.62 -6.56
CA ASN A 69 5.44 20.03 -6.85
C ASN A 69 5.70 20.92 -5.61
N LYS A 70 6.32 20.36 -4.58
CA LYS A 70 6.71 21.09 -3.36
C LYS A 70 8.18 20.85 -3.01
N PRO A 71 9.15 21.21 -3.88
CA PRO A 71 10.56 20.87 -3.70
C PRO A 71 11.16 21.40 -2.39
N ASP A 72 10.64 22.52 -1.87
CA ASP A 72 11.11 23.11 -0.61
C ASP A 72 10.84 22.21 0.61
N ASN A 73 9.87 21.29 0.52
CA ASN A 73 9.59 20.30 1.56
C ASN A 73 10.74 19.32 1.78
N ILE A 74 11.79 19.33 0.95
CA ILE A 74 12.98 18.50 1.13
C ILE A 74 13.64 18.72 2.51
N ALA A 75 13.52 19.93 3.08
CA ALA A 75 14.04 20.25 4.41
C ALA A 75 13.28 19.54 5.55
N LEU A 76 12.08 19.02 5.28
CA LEU A 76 11.22 18.32 6.25
C LEU A 76 11.30 16.79 6.08
N CYS A 77 11.95 16.30 5.02
CA CYS A 77 12.20 14.89 4.84
C CYS A 77 13.37 14.40 5.71
N GLU A 78 13.38 13.11 6.03
CA GLU A 78 14.50 12.53 6.75
C GLU A 78 15.78 12.58 5.91
N GLN A 79 16.87 13.08 6.49
CA GLN A 79 18.15 13.21 5.80
C GLN A 79 18.68 11.86 5.31
N GLY A 80 18.98 11.76 4.01
CA GLY A 80 19.49 10.54 3.40
C GLY A 80 18.45 9.43 3.23
N ASN A 81 17.17 9.74 3.49
CA ASN A 81 16.06 8.79 3.40
C ASN A 81 15.22 8.95 2.13
N ILE A 82 15.80 9.45 1.04
CA ILE A 82 15.15 9.56 -0.26
C ILE A 82 15.93 8.74 -1.28
N ASP A 83 15.22 7.96 -2.08
CA ASP A 83 15.79 7.23 -3.22
C ASP A 83 15.00 7.54 -4.50
N GLU A 84 15.48 8.49 -5.28
CA GLU A 84 14.83 8.94 -6.50
C GLU A 84 14.73 7.83 -7.57
N LYS A 85 15.66 6.87 -7.58
CA LYS A 85 15.57 5.72 -8.49
C LYS A 85 14.40 4.82 -8.14
N ARG A 86 14.11 4.70 -6.85
CA ARG A 86 12.93 3.99 -6.37
C ARG A 86 11.65 4.73 -6.75
N ASP A 87 11.61 6.05 -6.58
CA ASP A 87 10.47 6.87 -6.98
C ASP A 87 10.14 6.68 -8.47
N GLU A 88 11.16 6.81 -9.33
CA GLU A 88 11.01 6.63 -10.79
C GLU A 88 10.59 5.21 -11.18
N PHE A 89 11.09 4.20 -10.47
CA PHE A 89 10.74 2.81 -10.71
C PHE A 89 9.28 2.53 -10.30
N GLU A 90 8.88 2.94 -9.11
CA GLU A 90 7.51 2.72 -8.62
C GLU A 90 6.48 3.55 -9.40
N TRP A 91 6.88 4.70 -9.95
CA TRP A 91 6.05 5.44 -10.90
C TRP A 91 5.71 4.60 -12.15
N LYS A 92 6.73 3.96 -12.76
CA LYS A 92 6.52 3.04 -13.90
C LYS A 92 5.67 1.83 -13.53
N VAL A 93 5.82 1.32 -12.30
CA VAL A 93 4.97 0.23 -11.78
C VAL A 93 3.51 0.67 -11.72
N LEU A 94 3.24 1.87 -11.23
CA LEU A 94 1.89 2.44 -11.19
C LEU A 94 1.33 2.68 -12.59
N GLU A 95 2.10 3.31 -13.50
CA GLU A 95 1.67 3.49 -14.90
C GLU A 95 1.29 2.16 -15.55
N TYR A 96 2.12 1.14 -15.39
CA TYR A 96 1.84 -0.20 -15.90
C TYR A 96 0.56 -0.78 -15.29
N SER A 97 0.44 -0.72 -13.95
CA SER A 97 -0.71 -1.31 -13.25
C SER A 97 -2.04 -0.66 -13.64
N GLN A 98 -2.05 0.67 -13.90
CA GLN A 98 -3.25 1.36 -14.35
C GLN A 98 -3.60 0.99 -15.79
N ARG A 99 -2.62 0.97 -16.70
CA ARG A 99 -2.81 0.62 -18.11
C ARG A 99 -3.36 -0.80 -18.26
N ASP A 100 -2.77 -1.76 -17.54
CA ASP A 100 -3.13 -3.19 -17.66
C ASP A 100 -4.17 -3.62 -16.60
N LYS A 101 -4.76 -2.67 -15.88
CA LYS A 101 -5.84 -2.87 -14.90
C LYS A 101 -5.50 -3.89 -13.80
N LEU A 102 -4.24 -3.92 -13.35
CA LEU A 102 -3.83 -4.82 -12.30
C LEU A 102 -4.36 -4.36 -10.93
N PRO A 103 -4.87 -5.27 -10.09
CA PRO A 103 -5.15 -4.99 -8.69
C PRO A 103 -3.91 -4.49 -7.96
N VAL A 104 -4.04 -3.41 -7.19
CA VAL A 104 -2.95 -2.80 -6.41
C VAL A 104 -3.32 -2.70 -4.94
N LEU A 105 -2.41 -3.14 -4.08
CA LEU A 105 -2.41 -2.86 -2.65
C LEU A 105 -1.17 -2.01 -2.33
N GLY A 106 -1.36 -0.82 -1.75
CA GLY A 106 -0.26 0.05 -1.32
C GLY A 106 -0.18 0.16 0.19
N ILE A 107 1.02 0.02 0.75
CA ILE A 107 1.29 0.02 2.20
C ILE A 107 2.27 1.13 2.54
N CYS A 108 1.91 2.01 3.49
CA CYS A 108 2.72 3.13 4.01
C CYS A 108 3.22 4.02 2.86
N ARG A 109 4.52 3.97 2.51
CA ARG A 109 5.05 4.68 1.35
C ARG A 109 4.29 4.33 0.05
N GLY A 110 3.80 3.08 -0.08
CA GLY A 110 2.97 2.67 -1.22
C GLY A 110 1.66 3.46 -1.35
N LEU A 111 1.04 3.87 -0.23
CA LEU A 111 -0.07 4.82 -0.23
C LEU A 111 0.40 6.21 -0.70
N GLN A 112 1.53 6.67 -0.20
CA GLN A 112 2.04 8.01 -0.44
C GLN A 112 2.39 8.23 -1.91
N ILE A 113 3.17 7.32 -2.51
CA ILE A 113 3.54 7.42 -3.93
C ILE A 113 2.32 7.25 -4.85
N ALA A 114 1.36 6.39 -4.49
CA ALA A 114 0.13 6.26 -5.25
C ALA A 114 -0.73 7.52 -5.16
N ASN A 115 -0.88 8.13 -3.98
CA ASN A 115 -1.57 9.41 -3.83
C ASN A 115 -0.97 10.49 -4.74
N ILE A 116 0.36 10.61 -4.74
CA ILE A 116 1.09 11.55 -5.60
C ILE A 116 0.87 11.23 -7.09
N PHE A 117 0.92 9.97 -7.47
CA PHE A 117 0.69 9.53 -8.85
C PHE A 117 -0.68 9.99 -9.38
N PHE A 118 -1.70 9.96 -8.55
CA PHE A 118 -3.04 10.48 -8.87
C PHE A 118 -3.17 12.01 -8.72
N GLY A 119 -2.06 12.71 -8.48
CA GLY A 119 -2.01 14.19 -8.41
C GLY A 119 -2.26 14.77 -7.03
N GLY A 120 -2.17 13.95 -5.98
CA GLY A 120 -2.23 14.39 -4.59
C GLY A 120 -0.92 14.95 -4.06
N THR A 121 -0.91 15.36 -2.78
CA THR A 121 0.27 15.86 -2.06
C THR A 121 0.45 15.14 -0.73
N LEU A 122 1.60 15.38 -0.07
CA LEU A 122 1.87 14.84 1.26
C LEU A 122 2.01 15.96 2.30
N ILE A 123 1.65 15.61 3.54
CA ILE A 123 2.20 16.24 4.75
C ILE A 123 3.63 15.70 4.87
N PRO A 124 4.66 16.54 4.72
CA PRO A 124 6.05 16.06 4.68
C PRO A 124 6.59 15.65 6.05
N ASP A 125 5.99 16.17 7.12
CA ASP A 125 6.30 15.82 8.50
C ASP A 125 5.11 16.12 9.40
N ILE A 126 4.48 15.08 9.95
CA ILE A 126 3.27 15.20 10.77
C ILE A 126 3.54 16.03 12.03
N PRO A 127 4.63 15.80 12.81
CA PRO A 127 4.95 16.61 13.97
C PRO A 127 5.08 18.11 13.68
N ALA A 128 5.61 18.49 12.52
CA ALA A 128 5.72 19.91 12.12
C ALA A 128 4.35 20.60 11.96
N THR A 129 3.27 19.84 11.84
CA THR A 129 1.89 20.37 11.81
C THR A 129 1.27 20.57 13.21
N GLY A 130 1.99 20.21 14.27
CA GLY A 130 1.51 20.23 15.65
C GLY A 130 0.68 19.00 16.06
N LYS A 131 0.59 17.98 15.21
CA LYS A 131 -0.09 16.72 15.50
C LYS A 131 0.84 15.72 16.19
N PRO A 132 0.28 14.68 16.85
CA PRO A 132 1.07 13.60 17.43
C PRO A 132 1.99 12.94 16.41
N ASP A 133 3.13 12.44 16.89
CA ASP A 133 4.09 11.71 16.08
C ASP A 133 3.61 10.27 15.81
N HIS A 134 3.51 9.91 14.54
CA HIS A 134 3.12 8.60 14.04
C HIS A 134 4.33 7.69 13.72
N SER A 135 5.56 8.19 13.90
CA SER A 135 6.77 7.41 13.70
C SER A 135 7.02 6.41 14.82
N LYS A 136 8.01 5.56 14.65
CA LYS A 136 8.40 4.59 15.69
C LYS A 136 8.85 5.26 16.97
N LEU A 137 8.53 4.63 18.09
CA LEU A 137 9.09 5.00 19.40
C LEU A 137 10.20 4.00 19.77
N ASN A 138 11.44 4.47 19.87
CA ASN A 138 12.60 3.63 20.21
C ASN A 138 12.75 2.41 19.29
N GLY A 139 12.45 2.58 17.97
CA GLY A 139 12.57 1.51 16.98
C GLY A 139 11.37 0.54 16.93
N ILE A 140 10.38 0.72 17.82
CA ILE A 140 9.18 -0.11 17.91
C ILE A 140 8.00 0.65 17.26
N ASP A 141 7.18 -0.05 16.49
CA ASP A 141 5.97 0.53 15.91
C ASP A 141 5.03 1.02 17.03
N ARG A 142 4.49 2.24 16.86
CA ARG A 142 3.39 2.72 17.72
C ARG A 142 2.10 2.02 17.31
N TYR A 143 1.06 2.20 18.11
CA TYR A 143 -0.30 1.79 17.79
C TYR A 143 -1.26 2.96 18.04
N HIS A 144 -2.26 3.11 17.18
CA HIS A 144 -3.33 4.09 17.34
C HIS A 144 -4.64 3.57 16.73
N ASN A 145 -5.74 4.20 17.07
CA ASN A 145 -7.04 3.88 16.49
C ASN A 145 -7.19 4.47 15.10
N VAL A 146 -7.95 3.77 14.28
CA VAL A 146 -8.45 4.28 12.99
C VAL A 146 -9.97 4.15 12.94
N SER A 147 -10.60 5.18 12.37
CA SER A 147 -12.03 5.17 12.01
C SER A 147 -12.16 4.88 10.52
N VAL A 148 -12.97 3.88 10.16
CA VAL A 148 -13.20 3.41 8.79
C VAL A 148 -14.55 3.92 8.28
N LYS A 149 -14.59 4.46 7.08
CA LYS A 149 -15.83 4.94 6.44
C LYS A 149 -16.72 3.78 6.02
N GLU A 150 -17.97 3.76 6.48
CA GLU A 150 -18.91 2.65 6.31
C GLU A 150 -19.22 2.28 4.84
N ASN A 151 -19.19 3.24 3.93
CA ASN A 151 -19.44 3.00 2.50
C ASN A 151 -18.16 2.71 1.70
N SER A 152 -17.04 2.46 2.37
CA SER A 152 -15.77 2.19 1.72
C SER A 152 -15.57 0.71 1.40
N LEU A 153 -14.69 0.43 0.44
CA LEU A 153 -14.22 -0.92 0.15
C LEU A 153 -13.44 -1.49 1.35
N LEU A 154 -12.66 -0.64 2.05
CA LEU A 154 -11.98 -1.05 3.27
C LEU A 154 -12.98 -1.55 4.33
N PHE A 155 -14.11 -0.85 4.53
CA PHE A 155 -15.15 -1.31 5.46
C PHE A 155 -15.71 -2.68 5.06
N GLN A 156 -15.96 -2.90 3.77
CA GLN A 156 -16.42 -4.21 3.27
C GLN A 156 -15.38 -5.31 3.53
N MET A 157 -14.09 -4.97 3.61
CA MET A 157 -13.01 -5.91 3.88
C MET A 157 -12.92 -6.24 5.37
N VAL A 158 -12.88 -5.22 6.22
CA VAL A 158 -12.61 -5.38 7.65
C VAL A 158 -13.87 -5.63 8.48
N GLY A 159 -15.04 -5.17 8.02
CA GLY A 159 -16.31 -5.34 8.72
C GLY A 159 -16.40 -4.59 10.06
N ALA A 160 -15.54 -3.58 10.28
CA ALA A 160 -15.44 -2.84 11.53
C ALA A 160 -15.34 -1.33 11.26
N LYS A 161 -16.05 -0.52 12.07
CA LYS A 161 -16.00 0.96 11.97
C LYS A 161 -14.74 1.54 12.59
N ASN A 162 -14.15 0.85 13.54
CA ASN A 162 -12.94 1.29 14.24
C ASN A 162 -12.02 0.10 14.47
N GLY A 163 -10.74 0.37 14.63
CA GLY A 163 -9.76 -0.63 14.99
C GLY A 163 -8.43 -0.03 15.37
N GLU A 164 -7.58 -0.81 16.00
CA GLU A 164 -6.22 -0.42 16.34
C GLU A 164 -5.26 -0.97 15.29
N VAL A 165 -4.36 -0.12 14.80
CA VAL A 165 -3.35 -0.45 13.79
C VAL A 165 -1.97 0.01 14.24
N ASN A 166 -0.92 -0.61 13.70
CA ASN A 166 0.45 -0.19 13.96
C ASN A 166 0.84 1.02 13.10
N SER A 167 1.75 1.83 13.60
CA SER A 167 2.19 3.07 12.98
C SER A 167 3.72 3.22 13.02
N ALA A 168 4.29 3.65 11.90
CA ALA A 168 5.72 3.85 11.73
C ALA A 168 6.04 4.84 10.60
N HIS A 169 5.32 5.96 10.57
CA HIS A 169 5.45 6.96 9.51
C HIS A 169 5.43 8.37 10.10
N HIS A 170 6.20 9.29 9.51
CA HIS A 170 6.16 10.72 9.84
C HIS A 170 5.49 11.55 8.73
N GLN A 171 5.24 10.94 7.57
CA GLN A 171 4.53 11.55 6.45
C GLN A 171 3.14 10.92 6.28
N SER A 172 2.21 11.66 5.66
CA SER A 172 0.87 11.18 5.31
C SER A 172 0.35 11.87 4.06
N ALA A 173 -0.74 11.35 3.47
CA ALA A 173 -1.46 12.08 2.43
C ALA A 173 -2.03 13.40 3.00
N ASP A 174 -1.97 14.48 2.18
CA ASP A 174 -2.50 15.80 2.47
C ASP A 174 -3.69 16.07 1.52
N ILE A 175 -3.43 16.58 0.33
CA ILE A 175 -4.43 16.65 -0.73
C ILE A 175 -4.52 15.27 -1.37
N ILE A 176 -5.72 14.71 -1.43
CA ILE A 176 -5.93 13.40 -2.08
C ILE A 176 -5.94 13.55 -3.61
N GLY A 177 -5.34 12.56 -4.28
CA GLY A 177 -5.29 12.48 -5.72
C GLY A 177 -6.68 12.31 -6.34
N LYS A 178 -6.79 12.66 -7.63
CA LYS A 178 -8.01 12.43 -8.40
C LYS A 178 -8.35 10.93 -8.42
N GLU A 179 -9.63 10.61 -8.49
CA GLU A 179 -10.14 9.22 -8.45
C GLU A 179 -9.94 8.49 -7.13
N LEU A 180 -9.36 9.14 -6.11
CA LEU A 180 -9.20 8.56 -4.78
C LEU A 180 -10.19 9.16 -3.80
N ILE A 181 -10.58 8.34 -2.82
CA ILE A 181 -11.38 8.75 -1.66
C ILE A 181 -10.69 8.27 -0.37
N VAL A 182 -10.88 9.03 0.69
CA VAL A 182 -10.42 8.61 2.03
C VAL A 182 -11.32 7.49 2.53
N ASN A 183 -10.73 6.37 2.93
CA ASN A 183 -11.44 5.23 3.53
C ASN A 183 -11.23 5.10 5.04
N SER A 184 -10.14 5.67 5.58
CA SER A 184 -9.88 5.67 7.03
C SER A 184 -9.05 6.86 7.49
N ILE A 185 -9.26 7.26 8.74
CA ILE A 185 -8.55 8.36 9.42
C ILE A 185 -8.23 7.95 10.86
N SER A 186 -7.13 8.46 11.43
CA SER A 186 -6.80 8.34 12.85
C SER A 186 -7.59 9.32 13.71
N ASP A 187 -7.54 9.14 15.04
CA ASP A 187 -8.26 10.00 16.01
C ASP A 187 -7.83 11.47 15.94
N ASP A 188 -6.60 11.76 15.53
CA ASP A 188 -6.05 13.11 15.34
C ASP A 188 -6.27 13.65 13.90
N GLY A 189 -7.01 12.90 13.07
CA GLY A 189 -7.43 13.29 11.72
C GLY A 189 -6.33 13.16 10.65
N ILE A 190 -5.32 12.30 10.86
CA ILE A 190 -4.39 11.92 9.81
C ILE A 190 -5.07 10.89 8.89
N ILE A 191 -4.86 11.03 7.58
CA ILE A 191 -5.35 10.07 6.58
C ILE A 191 -4.56 8.77 6.73
N GLU A 192 -5.27 7.71 7.08
CA GLU A 192 -4.71 6.37 7.29
C GLU A 192 -5.03 5.40 6.15
N GLY A 193 -5.92 5.79 5.24
CA GLY A 193 -6.18 4.97 4.09
C GLY A 193 -6.93 5.69 2.99
N LEU A 194 -6.63 5.27 1.78
CA LEU A 194 -7.25 5.71 0.54
C LEU A 194 -7.70 4.50 -0.27
N GLU A 195 -8.67 4.70 -1.12
CA GLU A 195 -9.10 3.72 -2.10
C GLU A 195 -9.56 4.42 -3.36
N ARG A 196 -9.67 3.69 -4.46
CA ARG A 196 -10.28 4.25 -5.66
C ARG A 196 -11.77 4.51 -5.42
N GLU A 197 -12.23 5.66 -5.86
CA GLU A 197 -13.66 5.92 -6.03
C GLU A 197 -14.17 4.98 -7.11
N GLN A 198 -14.88 3.91 -6.68
CA GLN A 198 -15.19 2.79 -7.57
C GLN A 198 -16.19 3.16 -8.63
N THR A 199 -15.82 2.96 -9.89
CA THR A 199 -16.74 2.70 -10.99
C THR A 199 -16.73 1.19 -11.33
N GLN A 200 -17.73 0.73 -12.07
CA GLN A 200 -17.95 -0.71 -12.33
C GLN A 200 -16.80 -1.41 -13.09
N HIS A 201 -15.85 -0.65 -13.65
CA HIS A 201 -14.78 -1.14 -14.53
C HIS A 201 -13.36 -0.83 -14.05
N ASP A 202 -13.21 -0.21 -12.89
CA ASP A 202 -11.90 0.19 -12.38
C ASP A 202 -11.21 -0.96 -11.64
N PRO A 203 -9.88 -1.08 -11.79
CA PRO A 203 -9.12 -2.09 -11.06
C PRO A 203 -9.14 -1.82 -9.56
N PHE A 204 -9.09 -2.89 -8.78
CA PHE A 204 -8.96 -2.81 -7.33
C PHE A 204 -7.74 -1.97 -6.95
N LEU A 205 -7.96 -0.95 -6.11
CA LEU A 205 -6.92 -0.13 -5.51
C LEU A 205 -7.30 0.17 -4.06
N VAL A 206 -6.53 -0.36 -3.12
CA VAL A 206 -6.63 -0.06 -1.69
C VAL A 206 -5.25 0.30 -1.17
N LEU A 207 -5.19 1.37 -0.43
CA LEU A 207 -3.98 1.97 0.09
C LEU A 207 -4.14 2.17 1.59
N VAL A 208 -3.19 1.68 2.38
CA VAL A 208 -3.21 1.80 3.85
C VAL A 208 -1.89 2.40 4.34
N GLN A 209 -1.96 3.28 5.36
CA GLN A 209 -0.78 3.95 5.88
C GLN A 209 -0.06 3.11 6.93
N TRP A 210 -0.80 2.24 7.66
CA TRP A 210 -0.22 1.27 8.59
C TRP A 210 0.45 0.08 7.88
N HIS A 211 0.99 -0.83 8.66
CA HIS A 211 1.75 -1.98 8.16
C HIS A 211 1.04 -3.30 8.50
N PRO A 212 0.06 -3.75 7.71
CA PRO A 212 -0.67 -4.99 7.95
C PRO A 212 0.23 -6.22 7.94
N GLU A 213 1.36 -6.18 7.20
CA GLU A 213 2.31 -7.27 7.04
C GLU A 213 3.15 -7.56 8.29
N ARG A 214 3.11 -6.66 9.29
CA ARG A 214 3.90 -6.81 10.53
C ARG A 214 3.17 -6.35 11.78
N MET A 215 1.84 -6.30 11.76
CA MET A 215 1.06 -6.12 12.99
C MET A 215 1.39 -7.23 13.99
N SER A 216 1.34 -6.92 15.29
CA SER A 216 1.56 -7.90 16.36
C SER A 216 0.55 -9.05 16.31
N ASN A 217 -0.66 -8.78 15.81
CA ASN A 217 -1.69 -9.78 15.54
C ASN A 217 -1.99 -9.82 14.02
N LEU A 218 -1.38 -10.74 13.28
CA LEU A 218 -1.63 -10.96 11.86
C LEU A 218 -3.02 -11.55 11.55
N GLU A 219 -3.74 -12.07 12.54
CA GLU A 219 -5.12 -12.54 12.40
C GLU A 219 -6.14 -11.40 12.54
N SER A 220 -5.70 -10.19 12.91
CA SER A 220 -6.54 -8.99 12.90
C SER A 220 -7.21 -8.81 11.54
N VAL A 221 -8.47 -8.37 11.53
CA VAL A 221 -9.18 -8.01 10.29
C VAL A 221 -8.46 -6.91 9.51
N PHE A 222 -7.71 -6.04 10.19
CA PHE A 222 -6.88 -4.98 9.60
C PHE A 222 -5.54 -5.49 8.99
N SER A 223 -5.25 -6.79 9.10
CA SER A 223 -4.16 -7.47 8.40
C SER A 223 -4.70 -8.57 7.49
N LYS A 224 -5.31 -9.61 8.08
CA LYS A 224 -5.75 -10.81 7.38
C LYS A 224 -6.75 -10.52 6.27
N ASN A 225 -7.80 -9.76 6.55
CA ASN A 225 -8.87 -9.55 5.58
C ASN A 225 -8.41 -8.66 4.41
N ILE A 226 -7.50 -7.72 4.66
CA ILE A 226 -6.89 -6.89 3.61
C ILE A 226 -6.12 -7.79 2.63
N LYS A 227 -5.24 -8.66 3.14
CA LYS A 227 -4.51 -9.64 2.34
C LYS A 227 -5.46 -10.51 1.53
N LEU A 228 -6.41 -11.16 2.19
CA LEU A 228 -7.33 -12.11 1.54
C LEU A 228 -8.18 -11.43 0.47
N ARG A 229 -8.65 -10.20 0.69
CA ARG A 229 -9.41 -9.46 -0.32
C ARG A 229 -8.54 -9.08 -1.51
N PHE A 230 -7.35 -8.56 -1.30
CA PHE A 230 -6.41 -8.27 -2.39
C PHE A 230 -6.15 -9.51 -3.25
N LEU A 231 -5.80 -10.64 -2.64
CA LEU A 231 -5.56 -11.89 -3.37
C LEU A 231 -6.81 -12.40 -4.09
N LYS A 232 -8.00 -12.20 -3.52
CA LYS A 232 -9.27 -12.52 -4.19
C LYS A 232 -9.45 -11.71 -5.46
N GLU A 233 -9.16 -10.41 -5.44
CA GLU A 233 -9.28 -9.57 -6.63
C GLU A 233 -8.23 -9.94 -7.69
N VAL A 234 -7.01 -10.30 -7.27
CA VAL A 234 -5.98 -10.82 -8.19
C VAL A 234 -6.42 -12.13 -8.86
N ARG A 235 -7.01 -13.06 -8.11
CA ARG A 235 -7.52 -14.33 -8.68
C ARG A 235 -8.60 -14.09 -9.73
N LYS A 236 -9.54 -13.17 -9.48
CA LYS A 236 -10.55 -12.80 -10.47
C LYS A 236 -9.94 -12.27 -11.77
N ASN A 237 -8.89 -11.47 -11.67
CA ASN A 237 -8.23 -10.88 -12.84
C ASN A 237 -7.51 -11.92 -13.72
N VAL A 238 -7.25 -13.11 -13.19
CA VAL A 238 -6.60 -14.24 -13.92
C VAL A 238 -7.63 -15.20 -14.52
N GLU A 239 -8.87 -15.16 -14.04
CA GLU A 239 -9.97 -16.02 -14.51
C GLU A 239 -10.79 -15.38 -15.65
N CYS A 240 -10.65 -14.08 -15.85
CA CYS A 240 -11.24 -13.34 -16.97
C CYS A 240 -10.35 -13.38 -18.22
#